data_19489eee76d89348cacbdc37d82daaa0
#
_entry.id   19489eee76d89348cacbdc37d82daaa0
#
_cell.length_a   1.000
_cell.length_b   1.000
_cell.length_c   1.000
_cell.angle_alpha   90.00
_cell.angle_beta   90.00
_cell.angle_gamma   90.00
#
_symmetry.space_group_name_H-M   'P 1'
#
loop_
_entity.id
_entity.type
_entity.pdbx_description
1 polymer ?
#
loop_
_entity_poly.entity_id
_entity_poly.type
_entity_poly.pdbx_seq_one_letter_code
_entity_poly.pdbx_strand_id
1 'polypeptide(L)'
;MRVLILGGDGYLGSPTAMHPSNRGHDAMAVDNYLRRQICREEDVQPLFEVPTLHERCRLWQEASGHEVHARIGDLSEWSFVSEVFQEFQPDAVIHYAEQPSAPYSMMSRRAADLTLSNNLGVTFNVIQAVREYAPEAHIIKLGTMGEYGTPNIDIEEGWLDVEHKGRRDTFLFPRQAGSLYHTTKVMDTDLLWFYVRVWGLRV
;
A
#
# COMPACT_ATOMS: atom_id res chain seq x y z
N MET A 1 -5.44 -19.42 4.07
CA MET A 1 -5.21 -18.03 4.55
C MET A 1 -6.12 -17.10 3.76
N ARG A 2 -6.59 -16.06 4.41
CA ARG A 2 -7.33 -14.94 3.79
C ARG A 2 -6.36 -13.80 3.53
N VAL A 3 -6.12 -13.48 2.26
CA VAL A 3 -5.14 -12.47 1.84
C VAL A 3 -5.88 -11.29 1.23
N LEU A 4 -5.76 -10.13 1.88
CA LEU A 4 -6.38 -8.88 1.45
C LEU A 4 -5.35 -8.04 0.67
N ILE A 5 -5.67 -7.69 -0.57
CA ILE A 5 -4.83 -6.91 -1.46
C ILE A 5 -5.46 -5.53 -1.67
N LEU A 6 -4.84 -4.49 -1.14
CA LEU A 6 -5.27 -3.10 -1.27
C LEU A 6 -4.52 -2.45 -2.45
N GLY A 7 -5.24 -1.84 -3.38
CA GLY A 7 -4.73 -1.37 -4.65
C GLY A 7 -4.81 -2.44 -5.75
N GLY A 8 -5.90 -3.23 -5.73
CA GLY A 8 -6.10 -4.40 -6.58
C GLY A 8 -6.21 -4.13 -8.08
N ASP A 9 -6.62 -2.92 -8.48
CA ASP A 9 -6.68 -2.52 -9.89
C ASP A 9 -5.30 -2.15 -10.47
N GLY A 10 -4.33 -1.93 -9.60
CA GLY A 10 -2.98 -1.53 -9.99
C GLY A 10 -2.19 -2.62 -10.72
N TYR A 11 -1.06 -2.19 -11.29
CA TYR A 11 -0.12 -3.04 -12.04
C TYR A 11 0.40 -4.23 -11.20
N LEU A 12 0.67 -4.00 -9.91
CA LEU A 12 1.11 -5.05 -8.99
C LEU A 12 -0.07 -5.75 -8.32
N GLY A 13 -1.14 -5.02 -7.99
CA GLY A 13 -2.23 -5.53 -7.17
C GLY A 13 -2.96 -6.72 -7.77
N SER A 14 -3.32 -6.63 -9.05
CA SER A 14 -4.04 -7.70 -9.74
C SER A 14 -3.26 -9.03 -9.82
N PRO A 15 -2.02 -9.07 -10.32
CA PRO A 15 -1.26 -10.33 -10.33
C PRO A 15 -0.93 -10.82 -8.91
N THR A 16 -0.76 -9.92 -7.95
CA THR A 16 -0.57 -10.31 -6.54
C THR A 16 -1.81 -11.00 -5.99
N ALA A 17 -3.02 -10.55 -6.34
CA ALA A 17 -4.25 -11.22 -5.90
C ALA A 17 -4.45 -12.61 -6.54
N MET A 18 -4.07 -12.76 -7.79
CA MET A 18 -4.13 -14.03 -8.50
C MET A 18 -3.19 -15.09 -7.91
N HIS A 19 -2.04 -14.69 -7.38
CA HIS A 19 -1.02 -15.60 -6.89
C HIS A 19 -1.47 -16.44 -5.67
N PRO A 20 -1.97 -15.88 -4.55
CA PRO A 20 -2.52 -16.64 -3.45
C PRO A 20 -3.77 -17.43 -3.85
N SER A 21 -4.65 -16.86 -4.68
CA SER A 21 -5.83 -17.55 -5.21
C SER A 21 -5.45 -18.85 -5.93
N ASN A 22 -4.44 -18.79 -6.82
CA ASN A 22 -3.91 -19.97 -7.53
C ASN A 22 -3.32 -21.05 -6.59
N ARG A 23 -3.01 -20.69 -5.35
CA ARG A 23 -2.52 -21.61 -4.31
C ARG A 23 -3.62 -22.09 -3.36
N GLY A 24 -4.86 -21.80 -3.66
CA GLY A 24 -6.02 -22.22 -2.86
C GLY A 24 -6.21 -21.37 -1.58
N HIS A 25 -5.71 -20.15 -1.55
CA HIS A 25 -6.01 -19.19 -0.50
C HIS A 25 -7.18 -18.29 -0.90
N ASP A 26 -7.96 -17.84 0.06
CA ASP A 26 -8.98 -16.83 -0.19
C ASP A 26 -8.28 -15.48 -0.44
N ALA A 27 -8.59 -14.85 -1.56
CA ALA A 27 -8.02 -13.57 -1.95
C ALA A 27 -9.11 -12.55 -2.20
N MET A 28 -8.94 -11.35 -1.62
CA MET A 28 -9.81 -10.20 -1.90
C MET A 28 -8.96 -9.03 -2.38
N ALA A 29 -9.36 -8.42 -3.49
CA ALA A 29 -8.75 -7.25 -4.07
C ALA A 29 -9.65 -6.02 -3.90
N VAL A 30 -9.11 -4.94 -3.35
CA VAL A 30 -9.82 -3.68 -3.08
C VAL A 30 -9.18 -2.54 -3.83
N ASP A 31 -9.99 -1.69 -4.49
CA ASP A 31 -9.53 -0.50 -5.21
C ASP A 31 -10.63 0.55 -5.34
N ASN A 32 -10.27 1.82 -5.53
CA ASN A 32 -11.20 2.92 -5.83
C ASN A 32 -11.06 3.47 -7.26
N TYR A 33 -10.23 2.86 -8.10
CA TYR A 33 -9.89 3.33 -9.45
C TYR A 33 -9.27 4.74 -9.52
N LEU A 34 -8.70 5.25 -8.43
CA LEU A 34 -8.08 6.58 -8.39
C LEU A 34 -7.04 6.75 -9.50
N ARG A 35 -6.22 5.72 -9.75
CA ARG A 35 -5.22 5.76 -10.83
C ARG A 35 -5.86 5.97 -12.20
N ARG A 36 -6.96 5.29 -12.49
CA ARG A 36 -7.69 5.46 -13.77
C ARG A 36 -8.29 6.84 -13.89
N GLN A 37 -8.77 7.40 -12.78
CA GLN A 37 -9.30 8.76 -12.75
C GLN A 37 -8.20 9.77 -13.05
N ILE A 38 -7.06 9.69 -12.38
CA ILE A 38 -5.90 10.57 -12.61
C ILE A 38 -5.44 10.47 -14.08
N CYS A 39 -5.31 9.27 -14.63
CA CYS A 39 -4.92 9.09 -16.03
C CYS A 39 -5.89 9.79 -16.99
N ARG A 40 -7.21 9.72 -16.74
CA ARG A 40 -8.21 10.43 -17.56
C ARG A 40 -8.13 11.95 -17.41
N GLU A 41 -7.90 12.45 -16.19
CA GLU A 41 -7.74 13.89 -15.93
C GLU A 41 -6.49 14.46 -16.60
N GLU A 42 -5.44 13.68 -16.71
CA GLU A 42 -4.15 14.06 -17.32
C GLU A 42 -4.04 13.68 -18.82
N ASP A 43 -5.15 13.20 -19.44
CA ASP A 43 -5.19 12.74 -20.83
C ASP A 43 -4.12 11.66 -21.15
N VAL A 44 -3.87 10.78 -20.18
CA VAL A 44 -2.93 9.66 -20.34
C VAL A 44 -3.71 8.38 -20.59
N GLN A 45 -3.41 7.71 -21.69
CA GLN A 45 -4.03 6.45 -22.08
C GLN A 45 -3.10 5.28 -21.79
N PRO A 46 -3.60 4.14 -21.30
CA PRO A 46 -2.81 2.92 -21.20
C PRO A 46 -2.48 2.39 -22.61
N LEU A 47 -1.35 1.70 -22.77
CA LEU A 47 -0.94 1.08 -24.04
C LEU A 47 -1.95 0.03 -24.54
N PHE A 48 -2.65 -0.61 -23.64
CA PHE A 48 -3.70 -1.59 -23.90
C PHE A 48 -4.93 -1.24 -23.09
N GLU A 49 -6.10 -1.59 -23.61
CA GLU A 49 -7.32 -1.54 -22.82
C GLU A 49 -7.20 -2.49 -21.61
N VAL A 50 -7.34 -1.94 -20.42
CA VAL A 50 -7.26 -2.71 -19.18
C VAL A 50 -8.67 -2.94 -18.64
N PRO A 51 -9.15 -4.20 -18.60
CA PRO A 51 -10.45 -4.53 -18.06
C PRO A 51 -10.61 -4.05 -16.59
N THR A 52 -11.84 -3.84 -16.14
CA THR A 52 -12.11 -3.48 -14.74
C THR A 52 -11.63 -4.56 -13.78
N LEU A 53 -11.45 -4.23 -12.51
CA LEU A 53 -11.04 -5.22 -11.50
C LEU A 53 -12.02 -6.40 -11.46
N HIS A 54 -13.33 -6.15 -11.45
CA HIS A 54 -14.35 -7.21 -11.48
C HIS A 54 -14.22 -8.11 -12.72
N GLU A 55 -14.02 -7.51 -13.87
CA GLU A 55 -13.87 -8.27 -15.11
C GLU A 55 -12.59 -9.11 -15.12
N ARG A 56 -11.48 -8.58 -14.58
CA ARG A 56 -10.23 -9.36 -14.43
C ARG A 56 -10.40 -10.51 -13.45
N CYS A 57 -11.12 -10.32 -12.35
CA CYS A 57 -11.44 -11.40 -11.41
C CYS A 57 -12.31 -12.48 -12.07
N ARG A 58 -13.32 -12.09 -12.86
CA ARG A 58 -14.15 -13.02 -13.64
C ARG A 58 -13.32 -13.81 -14.67
N LEU A 59 -12.51 -13.12 -15.46
CA LEU A 59 -11.62 -13.74 -16.45
C LEU A 59 -10.60 -14.70 -15.79
N TRP A 60 -10.10 -14.31 -14.62
CA TRP A 60 -9.22 -15.18 -13.84
C TRP A 60 -9.92 -16.46 -13.40
N GLN A 61 -11.13 -16.35 -12.89
CA GLN A 61 -11.93 -17.50 -12.49
C GLN A 61 -12.22 -18.43 -13.68
N GLU A 62 -12.57 -17.87 -14.83
CA GLU A 62 -12.80 -18.65 -16.05
C GLU A 62 -11.54 -19.37 -16.55
N ALA A 63 -10.38 -18.72 -16.47
CA ALA A 63 -9.12 -19.27 -16.95
C ALA A 63 -8.46 -20.28 -16.00
N SER A 64 -8.60 -20.07 -14.70
CA SER A 64 -7.87 -20.85 -13.68
C SER A 64 -8.75 -21.77 -12.83
N GLY A 65 -10.06 -21.53 -12.79
CA GLY A 65 -10.98 -22.17 -11.84
C GLY A 65 -10.89 -21.62 -10.40
N HIS A 66 -10.04 -20.63 -10.15
CA HIS A 66 -9.84 -20.01 -8.83
C HIS A 66 -10.50 -18.62 -8.75
N GLU A 67 -11.00 -18.28 -7.57
CA GLU A 67 -11.71 -17.02 -7.36
C GLU A 67 -10.82 -15.97 -6.69
N VAL A 68 -11.01 -14.71 -7.09
CA VAL A 68 -10.55 -13.51 -6.39
C VAL A 68 -11.78 -12.62 -6.17
N HIS A 69 -12.10 -12.30 -4.92
CA HIS A 69 -13.18 -11.38 -4.60
C HIS A 69 -12.75 -9.93 -4.89
N ALA A 70 -13.63 -9.14 -5.50
CA ALA A 70 -13.37 -7.74 -5.80
C ALA A 70 -14.31 -6.83 -5.01
N ARG A 71 -13.76 -5.81 -4.33
CA ARG A 71 -14.53 -4.74 -3.67
C ARG A 71 -14.05 -3.40 -4.18
N ILE A 72 -15.00 -2.54 -4.56
CA ILE A 72 -14.68 -1.18 -5.03
C ILE A 72 -15.13 -0.18 -3.99
N GLY A 73 -14.20 0.65 -3.52
CA GLY A 73 -14.45 1.69 -2.54
C GLY A 73 -13.17 2.40 -2.10
N ASP A 74 -13.34 3.50 -1.39
CA ASP A 74 -12.23 4.35 -0.98
C ASP A 74 -11.73 3.98 0.43
N LEU A 75 -10.46 3.57 0.51
CA LEU A 75 -9.82 3.21 1.77
C LEU A 75 -9.49 4.42 2.66
N SER A 76 -9.66 5.65 2.17
CA SER A 76 -9.64 6.85 3.01
C SER A 76 -10.91 6.99 3.87
N GLU A 77 -12.00 6.32 3.48
CA GLU A 77 -13.27 6.28 4.20
C GLU A 77 -13.27 5.15 5.25
N TRP A 78 -13.24 5.54 6.53
CA TRP A 78 -13.18 4.58 7.64
C TRP A 78 -14.30 3.55 7.64
N SER A 79 -15.53 3.96 7.31
CA SER A 79 -16.68 3.05 7.25
C SER A 79 -16.49 1.92 6.25
N PHE A 80 -15.93 2.23 5.07
CA PHE A 80 -15.64 1.23 4.05
C PHE A 80 -14.51 0.28 4.49
N VAL A 81 -13.43 0.82 5.04
CA VAL A 81 -12.31 0.00 5.55
C VAL A 81 -12.79 -0.94 6.67
N SER A 82 -13.56 -0.41 7.60
CA SER A 82 -14.17 -1.15 8.71
C SER A 82 -15.01 -2.33 8.21
N GLU A 83 -15.90 -2.08 7.24
CA GLU A 83 -16.74 -3.10 6.62
C GLU A 83 -15.91 -4.20 5.95
N VAL A 84 -14.92 -3.84 5.14
CA VAL A 84 -14.03 -4.79 4.46
C VAL A 84 -13.29 -5.69 5.45
N PHE A 85 -12.75 -5.14 6.52
CA PHE A 85 -12.01 -5.91 7.52
C PHE A 85 -12.91 -6.80 8.39
N GLN A 86 -14.08 -6.31 8.76
CA GLN A 86 -15.07 -7.12 9.50
C GLN A 86 -15.59 -8.30 8.68
N GLU A 87 -15.87 -8.07 7.40
CA GLU A 87 -16.37 -9.09 6.48
C GLU A 87 -15.30 -10.12 6.15
N PHE A 88 -14.11 -9.69 5.77
CA PHE A 88 -13.08 -10.57 5.23
C PHE A 88 -12.17 -11.18 6.31
N GLN A 89 -11.94 -10.50 7.44
CA GLN A 89 -11.07 -10.98 8.53
C GLN A 89 -9.71 -11.49 8.03
N PRO A 90 -8.86 -10.65 7.43
CA PRO A 90 -7.64 -11.10 6.75
C PRO A 90 -6.60 -11.68 7.71
N ASP A 91 -5.86 -12.71 7.25
CA ASP A 91 -4.65 -13.23 7.90
C ASP A 91 -3.40 -12.44 7.45
N ALA A 92 -3.45 -11.86 6.24
CA ALA A 92 -2.42 -11.01 5.68
C ALA A 92 -3.02 -9.86 4.86
N VAL A 93 -2.41 -8.68 4.96
CA VAL A 93 -2.80 -7.47 4.23
C VAL A 93 -1.63 -7.00 3.39
N ILE A 94 -1.79 -6.99 2.06
CA ILE A 94 -0.78 -6.49 1.12
C ILE A 94 -1.23 -5.10 0.66
N HIS A 95 -0.49 -4.08 1.06
CA HIS A 95 -0.90 -2.68 0.87
C HIS A 95 -0.11 -2.01 -0.25
N TYR A 96 -0.78 -1.87 -1.42
CA TYR A 96 -0.34 -1.13 -2.60
C TYR A 96 -1.21 0.10 -2.90
N ALA A 97 -2.27 0.33 -2.12
CA ALA A 97 -3.27 1.37 -2.37
C ALA A 97 -2.73 2.77 -2.08
N GLU A 98 -2.07 3.35 -3.07
CA GLU A 98 -1.49 4.69 -3.00
C GLU A 98 -1.56 5.40 -4.35
N GLN A 99 -1.44 6.72 -4.31
CA GLN A 99 -1.04 7.50 -5.46
C GLN A 99 0.48 7.32 -5.65
N PRO A 100 0.96 6.58 -6.69
CA PRO A 100 2.35 6.13 -6.76
C PRO A 100 3.27 7.03 -7.58
N SER A 101 2.78 8.13 -8.13
CA SER A 101 3.54 8.96 -9.07
C SER A 101 4.26 10.11 -8.39
N ALA A 102 5.59 10.05 -8.35
CA ALA A 102 6.42 11.14 -7.88
C ALA A 102 6.22 12.44 -8.69
N PRO A 103 6.24 12.44 -10.05
CA PRO A 103 5.94 13.63 -10.82
C PRO A 103 4.57 14.21 -10.52
N TYR A 104 3.52 13.41 -10.51
CA TYR A 104 2.17 13.87 -10.20
C TYR A 104 2.09 14.56 -8.84
N SER A 105 2.74 14.02 -7.82
CA SER A 105 2.72 14.57 -6.46
C SER A 105 3.28 16.03 -6.37
N MET A 106 4.01 16.47 -7.39
CA MET A 106 4.65 17.77 -7.46
C MET A 106 4.07 18.70 -8.55
N MET A 107 3.07 18.26 -9.31
CA MET A 107 2.51 19.03 -10.43
C MET A 107 1.68 20.25 -9.97
N SER A 108 0.94 20.13 -8.90
CA SER A 108 0.05 21.18 -8.42
C SER A 108 -0.27 21.01 -6.93
N ARG A 109 -0.82 22.08 -6.31
CA ARG A 109 -1.30 21.99 -4.92
C ARG A 109 -2.35 20.87 -4.76
N ARG A 110 -3.27 20.71 -5.73
CA ARG A 110 -4.30 19.66 -5.70
C ARG A 110 -3.70 18.26 -5.74
N ALA A 111 -2.73 18.04 -6.64
CA ALA A 111 -2.04 16.76 -6.77
C ALA A 111 -1.19 16.44 -5.51
N ALA A 112 -0.56 17.45 -4.93
CA ALA A 112 0.18 17.35 -3.68
C ALA A 112 -0.74 16.97 -2.50
N ASP A 113 -1.87 17.68 -2.36
CA ASP A 113 -2.86 17.46 -1.31
C ASP A 113 -3.47 16.06 -1.41
N LEU A 114 -3.88 15.65 -2.63
CA LEU A 114 -4.39 14.30 -2.89
C LEU A 114 -3.35 13.23 -2.53
N THR A 115 -2.09 13.40 -2.94
CA THR A 115 -1.03 12.43 -2.65
C THR A 115 -0.81 12.30 -1.13
N LEU A 116 -0.72 13.41 -0.43
CA LEU A 116 -0.48 13.43 1.01
C LEU A 116 -1.67 12.81 1.76
N SER A 117 -2.87 13.30 1.50
CA SER A 117 -4.09 12.90 2.22
C SER A 117 -4.44 11.42 1.96
N ASN A 118 -4.37 11.00 0.68
CA ASN A 118 -4.67 9.62 0.31
C ASN A 118 -3.65 8.65 0.93
N ASN A 119 -2.35 8.86 0.69
CA ASN A 119 -1.35 7.87 1.07
C ASN A 119 -1.30 7.69 2.60
N LEU A 120 -1.21 8.80 3.35
CA LEU A 120 -1.17 8.71 4.81
C LEU A 120 -2.52 8.29 5.41
N GLY A 121 -3.63 8.82 4.92
CA GLY A 121 -4.96 8.49 5.42
C GLY A 121 -5.30 7.02 5.23
N VAL A 122 -5.02 6.47 4.06
CA VAL A 122 -5.23 5.04 3.77
C VAL A 122 -4.33 4.17 4.65
N THR A 123 -3.04 4.47 4.75
CA THR A 123 -2.11 3.71 5.61
C THR A 123 -2.57 3.74 7.07
N PHE A 124 -2.98 4.91 7.57
CA PHE A 124 -3.49 5.04 8.94
C PHE A 124 -4.77 4.20 9.16
N ASN A 125 -5.74 4.28 8.24
CA ASN A 125 -6.97 3.50 8.35
C ASN A 125 -6.71 1.98 8.31
N VAL A 126 -5.80 1.52 7.46
CA VAL A 126 -5.39 0.10 7.40
C VAL A 126 -4.78 -0.35 8.73
N ILE A 127 -3.88 0.44 9.32
CA ILE A 127 -3.30 0.14 10.63
C ILE A 127 -4.39 0.03 11.69
N GLN A 128 -5.33 0.98 11.74
CA GLN A 128 -6.41 0.95 12.74
C GLN A 128 -7.32 -0.25 12.54
N ALA A 129 -7.66 -0.59 11.27
CA ALA A 129 -8.51 -1.74 10.97
C ALA A 129 -7.84 -3.07 11.33
N VAL A 130 -6.53 -3.22 11.09
CA VAL A 130 -5.79 -4.40 11.55
C VAL A 130 -5.83 -4.50 13.08
N ARG A 131 -5.58 -3.40 13.78
CA ARG A 131 -5.61 -3.41 15.26
C ARG A 131 -6.98 -3.75 15.83
N GLU A 132 -8.04 -3.29 15.21
CA GLU A 132 -9.40 -3.44 15.73
C GLU A 132 -10.04 -4.78 15.32
N TYR A 133 -9.84 -5.21 14.08
CA TYR A 133 -10.58 -6.35 13.51
C TYR A 133 -9.73 -7.58 13.19
N ALA A 134 -8.42 -7.41 12.98
CA ALA A 134 -7.53 -8.51 12.59
C ALA A 134 -6.13 -8.38 13.25
N PRO A 135 -6.02 -8.33 14.59
CA PRO A 135 -4.78 -7.97 15.30
C PRO A 135 -3.61 -8.95 15.05
N GLU A 136 -3.89 -10.14 14.58
CA GLU A 136 -2.87 -11.15 14.24
C GLU A 136 -2.44 -11.09 12.76
N ALA A 137 -3.10 -10.27 11.94
CA ALA A 137 -2.77 -10.16 10.53
C ALA A 137 -1.37 -9.57 10.31
N HIS A 138 -0.68 -10.10 9.30
CA HIS A 138 0.61 -9.56 8.86
C HIS A 138 0.39 -8.49 7.78
N ILE A 139 0.86 -7.28 8.02
CA ILE A 139 0.86 -6.20 7.02
C ILE A 139 2.13 -6.29 6.19
N ILE A 140 1.97 -6.29 4.88
CA ILE A 140 3.06 -6.19 3.92
C ILE A 140 2.88 -4.88 3.16
N LYS A 141 3.69 -3.88 3.50
CA LYS A 141 3.63 -2.54 2.88
C LYS A 141 4.72 -2.40 1.83
N LEU A 142 4.33 -1.98 0.64
CA LEU A 142 5.31 -1.68 -0.41
C LEU A 142 5.97 -0.32 -0.14
N GLY A 143 7.26 -0.33 0.19
CA GLY A 143 8.12 0.85 0.29
C GLY A 143 8.67 1.28 -1.08
N THR A 144 9.68 2.12 -1.06
CA THR A 144 10.41 2.54 -2.25
C THR A 144 11.85 2.93 -1.92
N MET A 145 12.80 2.60 -2.78
CA MET A 145 14.17 3.11 -2.65
C MET A 145 14.25 4.65 -2.68
N GLY A 146 13.27 5.31 -3.26
CA GLY A 146 13.18 6.77 -3.28
C GLY A 146 13.00 7.44 -1.91
N GLU A 147 12.75 6.65 -0.84
CA GLU A 147 12.79 7.14 0.55
C GLU A 147 14.17 7.65 0.94
N TYR A 148 15.22 7.04 0.40
CA TYR A 148 16.61 7.39 0.70
C TYR A 148 17.15 8.54 -0.15
N GLY A 149 16.47 8.86 -1.27
CA GLY A 149 16.94 9.88 -2.22
C GLY A 149 18.22 9.46 -2.93
N THR A 150 19.14 10.40 -3.10
CA THR A 150 20.45 10.17 -3.75
C THR A 150 21.59 10.68 -2.88
N PRO A 151 21.83 10.13 -1.69
CA PRO A 151 22.94 10.55 -0.85
C PRO A 151 24.30 10.18 -1.47
N ASN A 152 25.34 10.91 -1.12
CA ASN A 152 26.70 10.64 -1.56
C ASN A 152 27.44 9.69 -0.57
N ILE A 153 26.72 8.71 -0.06
CA ILE A 153 27.23 7.61 0.79
C ILE A 153 26.51 6.32 0.42
N ASP A 154 27.08 5.18 0.80
CA ASP A 154 26.40 3.90 0.68
C ASP A 154 25.16 3.87 1.57
N ILE A 155 24.09 3.24 1.07
CA ILE A 155 22.82 3.12 1.78
C ILE A 155 22.73 1.71 2.34
N GLU A 156 22.71 1.62 3.68
CA GLU A 156 22.42 0.37 4.38
C GLU A 156 20.91 0.12 4.36
N GLU A 157 20.50 -1.10 4.09
CA GLU A 157 19.10 -1.47 4.16
C GLU A 157 18.65 -1.65 5.62
N GLY A 158 17.65 -0.90 6.00
CA GLY A 158 16.97 -1.03 7.28
C GLY A 158 17.60 -0.21 8.39
N TRP A 159 18.57 -0.72 9.11
CA TRP A 159 19.02 -0.17 10.39
C TRP A 159 20.46 0.27 10.38
N LEU A 160 20.75 1.33 11.16
CA LEU A 160 22.08 1.87 11.38
C LEU A 160 22.40 1.86 12.87
N ASP A 161 23.52 1.24 13.25
CA ASP A 161 24.04 1.34 14.61
C ASP A 161 24.77 2.66 14.79
N VAL A 162 24.31 3.45 15.75
CA VAL A 162 24.85 4.79 16.03
C VAL A 162 25.50 4.82 17.40
N GLU A 163 26.74 5.30 17.46
CA GLU A 163 27.39 5.65 18.71
C GLU A 163 27.47 7.18 18.85
N HIS A 164 26.94 7.70 19.95
CA HIS A 164 27.00 9.13 20.27
C HIS A 164 27.30 9.35 21.76
N LYS A 165 28.37 10.08 22.07
CA LYS A 165 28.81 10.38 23.44
C LYS A 165 28.95 9.12 24.33
N GLY A 166 29.55 8.05 23.76
CA GLY A 166 29.79 6.78 24.46
C GLY A 166 28.56 5.90 24.69
N ARG A 167 27.42 6.26 24.11
CA ARG A 167 26.17 5.45 24.15
C ARG A 167 25.86 4.96 22.75
N ARG A 168 25.36 3.72 22.65
CA ARG A 168 25.00 3.08 21.38
C ARG A 168 23.51 2.80 21.33
N ASP A 169 22.92 2.95 20.16
CA ASP A 169 21.54 2.58 19.84
C ASP A 169 21.40 2.32 18.34
N THR A 170 20.30 1.67 17.95
CA THR A 170 20.03 1.29 16.57
C THR A 170 18.83 2.08 16.05
N PHE A 171 18.98 2.76 14.92
CA PHE A 171 17.97 3.59 14.30
C PHE A 171 17.71 3.16 12.86
N LEU A 172 16.53 3.51 12.33
CA LEU A 172 16.31 3.41 10.90
C LEU A 172 17.35 4.25 10.15
N PHE A 173 17.87 3.70 9.03
CA PHE A 173 18.81 4.42 8.19
C PHE A 173 18.25 5.81 7.80
N PRO A 174 19.04 6.88 7.84
CA PRO A 174 18.59 8.23 7.51
C PRO A 174 18.00 8.31 6.11
N ARG A 175 16.84 8.93 5.99
CA ARG A 175 16.10 9.06 4.73
C ARG A 175 16.01 10.52 4.30
N GLN A 176 16.17 10.75 2.99
CA GLN A 176 16.10 12.06 2.37
C GLN A 176 15.33 11.96 1.06
N ALA A 177 14.02 11.88 1.16
CA ALA A 177 13.11 11.65 0.05
C ALA A 177 13.23 12.71 -1.06
N GLY A 178 13.23 12.26 -2.32
CA GLY A 178 13.40 13.12 -3.50
C GLY A 178 12.11 13.73 -4.04
N SER A 179 10.94 13.43 -3.49
CA SER A 179 9.64 13.98 -3.90
C SER A 179 8.62 13.92 -2.78
N LEU A 180 7.46 14.58 -2.95
CA LEU A 180 6.38 14.48 -1.98
C LEU A 180 5.84 13.04 -1.85
N TYR A 181 5.67 12.32 -2.98
CA TYR A 181 5.31 10.91 -2.94
C TYR A 181 6.30 10.09 -2.09
N HIS A 182 7.61 10.24 -2.33
CA HIS A 182 8.63 9.54 -1.54
C HIS A 182 8.60 9.96 -0.06
N THR A 183 8.27 11.23 0.21
CA THR A 183 8.08 11.71 1.60
C THR A 183 6.92 11.01 2.28
N THR A 184 5.79 10.78 1.58
CA THR A 184 4.68 10.00 2.17
C THR A 184 5.11 8.57 2.50
N LYS A 185 5.97 7.96 1.69
CA LYS A 185 6.54 6.63 1.97
C LYS A 185 7.41 6.61 3.24
N VAL A 186 8.24 7.63 3.43
CA VAL A 186 9.00 7.79 4.69
C VAL A 186 8.05 7.88 5.89
N MET A 187 7.01 8.72 5.77
CA MET A 187 6.01 8.88 6.83
C MET A 187 5.25 7.57 7.12
N ASP A 188 4.88 6.81 6.08
CA ASP A 188 4.26 5.49 6.22
C ASP A 188 5.16 4.51 6.98
N THR A 189 6.46 4.47 6.62
CA THR A 189 7.44 3.62 7.28
C THR A 189 7.59 4.00 8.76
N ASP A 190 7.71 5.29 9.07
CA ASP A 190 7.82 5.76 10.47
C ASP A 190 6.55 5.46 11.27
N LEU A 191 5.38 5.64 10.65
CA LEU A 191 4.09 5.34 11.25
C LEU A 191 3.97 3.84 11.58
N LEU A 192 4.28 2.97 10.63
CA LEU A 192 4.25 1.52 10.83
C LEU A 192 5.21 1.08 11.93
N TRP A 193 6.46 1.59 11.94
CA TRP A 193 7.43 1.29 12.99
C TRP A 193 7.00 1.79 14.37
N PHE A 194 6.31 2.92 14.44
CA PHE A 194 5.71 3.37 15.71
C PHE A 194 4.71 2.33 16.23
N TYR A 195 3.83 1.82 15.38
CA TYR A 195 2.84 0.81 15.77
C TYR A 195 3.45 -0.57 16.06
N VAL A 196 4.51 -0.97 15.38
CA VAL A 196 5.29 -2.18 15.70
C VAL A 196 5.84 -2.08 17.14
N ARG A 197 6.51 -0.97 17.46
CA ARG A 197 7.17 -0.81 18.78
C ARG A 197 6.18 -0.67 19.93
N VAL A 198 5.05 0.00 19.72
CA VAL A 198 4.11 0.35 20.81
C VAL A 198 3.02 -0.70 20.97
N TRP A 199 2.56 -1.30 19.88
CA TRP A 199 1.44 -2.26 19.92
C TRP A 199 1.78 -3.65 19.40
N GLY A 200 3.02 -3.91 18.99
CA GLY A 200 3.43 -5.23 18.50
C GLY A 200 2.83 -5.60 17.16
N LEU A 201 2.49 -4.59 16.32
CA LEU A 201 1.96 -4.84 14.98
C LEU A 201 2.93 -5.70 14.17
N ARG A 202 2.42 -6.64 13.40
CA ARG A 202 3.22 -7.47 12.48
C ARG A 202 3.28 -6.81 11.11
N VAL A 203 4.48 -6.31 10.73
CA VAL A 203 4.73 -5.61 9.45
C VAL A 203 5.94 -6.21 8.77
#